data_b8aa8cc48bd4a758574f8880b87f23ca
#
_entry.id   b8aa8cc48bd4a758574f8880b87f23ca
#
_cell.length_a   1.000
_cell.length_b   1.000
_cell.length_c   1.000
_cell.angle_alpha   90.00
_cell.angle_beta   90.00
_cell.angle_gamma   90.00
#
_symmetry.space_group_name_H-M   'P 1'
#
loop_
_entity.id
_entity.type
_entity.pdbx_description
1 polymer ?
#
loop_
_entity_poly.entity_id
_entity_poly.type
_entity_poly.pdbx_seq_one_letter_code
_entity_poly.pdbx_strand_id
1 'polypeptide(L)'
;MGRHSDGQPNYRVAKGPLILLLVAILVGALVFAWFALRASDRDALGAGGNCVKGDLTLVIAADPAVAGLVRDDADAWAATDPVGRDDCVRPQVTVNGSQQVLDVIREHSGDGDGTGGTDGTAGGIKPVLPAVWAPADNVFVERARDAGGVGLDGEAGRLAPSPVGLAVPTELAGELGNASWPDLAARPDFGIATPGGPDAVASSVVNARLNPGVPASEVLAAAEPRIAAGGAMTSEALLTHLAQGTADGFTAVSATEPMVAAATATGSEGLSFISPDGSPALSAPMVAFTSGGPIDETNARAAAEFVEFAREDGGADADDPGDGPGPLDGAAGEILPDIAARGTDPTAGAPTEAPEQPTATEPAGSTLVLLDTSSGMDIGAVRTALTPLLDRAIDGEGRRVALWNYSSPMSEGVTSPVRPNVRFGAGAKDRSAEVLAQLGTGGEPWLWRSVGPAVDYVAETHSAGVANRVVLVTTGADATGDDAGAAIDRIAAAAGTDRPVRVDVVIVGEDATGGDLAALASATGGSVRVAGEDLTAALVAAMGL
;
A
#
# COMPACT_ATOMS: atom_id res chain seq x y z
N MET A 1 -90.34 55.05 35.59
CA MET A 1 -89.58 55.54 34.45
C MET A 1 -88.33 54.74 34.34
N GLY A 2 -88.31 53.68 33.52
CA GLY A 2 -87.17 52.82 33.28
C GLY A 2 -86.50 53.29 32.05
N ARG A 3 -85.15 53.51 32.08
CA ARG A 3 -84.33 53.77 30.94
C ARG A 3 -83.81 52.45 30.41
N HIS A 4 -84.15 52.09 29.16
CA HIS A 4 -83.53 51.02 28.39
C HIS A 4 -82.13 51.48 27.94
N SER A 5 -81.16 50.75 28.27
CA SER A 5 -79.79 50.91 27.74
C SER A 5 -79.64 49.94 26.59
N ASP A 6 -79.43 50.43 25.36
CA ASP A 6 -79.14 49.68 24.16
C ASP A 6 -77.68 49.14 24.25
N GLY A 7 -77.56 47.88 24.59
CA GLY A 7 -76.26 47.16 24.63
C GLY A 7 -75.77 46.82 23.20
N GLN A 8 -75.01 47.67 22.59
CA GLN A 8 -74.24 47.27 21.41
C GLN A 8 -73.02 46.45 21.86
N PRO A 9 -72.81 45.24 21.31
CA PRO A 9 -71.61 44.46 21.63
C PRO A 9 -70.36 45.11 21.07
N ASN A 10 -69.44 45.44 21.94
CA ASN A 10 -68.17 46.09 21.61
C ASN A 10 -67.12 45.04 21.30
N TYR A 11 -66.98 44.65 20.03
CA TYR A 11 -65.97 43.72 19.54
C TYR A 11 -64.59 44.37 19.44
N ARG A 12 -64.08 44.99 20.46
CA ARG A 12 -62.69 45.43 20.50
C ARG A 12 -61.82 44.31 21.05
N VAL A 13 -61.26 43.52 20.14
CA VAL A 13 -60.24 42.54 20.50
C VAL A 13 -59.08 43.30 21.12
N ALA A 14 -58.70 42.98 22.33
CA ALA A 14 -57.55 43.56 23.01
C ALA A 14 -56.31 43.27 22.20
N LYS A 15 -55.58 44.30 21.73
CA LYS A 15 -54.39 44.15 20.88
C LYS A 15 -53.25 43.42 21.56
N GLY A 16 -53.18 43.40 22.90
CA GLY A 16 -52.16 42.74 23.71
C GLY A 16 -52.07 41.23 23.47
N PRO A 17 -53.19 40.46 23.66
CA PRO A 17 -53.18 39.02 23.40
C PRO A 17 -52.86 38.67 21.96
N LEU A 18 -53.26 39.49 21.00
CA LEU A 18 -52.99 39.23 19.57
C LEU A 18 -51.52 39.44 19.21
N ILE A 19 -50.87 40.45 19.80
CA ILE A 19 -49.42 40.68 19.65
C ILE A 19 -48.65 39.53 20.34
N LEU A 20 -49.07 39.06 21.50
CA LEU A 20 -48.42 37.97 22.23
C LEU A 20 -48.51 36.64 21.44
N LEU A 21 -49.67 36.40 20.80
CA LEU A 21 -49.85 35.23 19.92
C LEU A 21 -48.95 35.32 18.67
N LEU A 22 -48.84 36.50 18.05
CA LEU A 22 -47.97 36.74 16.89
C LEU A 22 -46.50 36.54 17.24
N VAL A 23 -46.04 37.05 18.38
CA VAL A 23 -44.67 36.85 18.86
C VAL A 23 -44.42 35.35 19.16
N ALA A 24 -45.36 34.65 19.76
CA ALA A 24 -45.22 33.21 20.02
C ALA A 24 -45.13 32.38 18.72
N ILE A 25 -45.92 32.74 17.69
CA ILE A 25 -45.86 32.09 16.38
C ILE A 25 -44.50 32.40 15.70
N LEU A 26 -44.01 33.64 15.81
CA LEU A 26 -42.74 34.06 15.20
C LEU A 26 -41.54 33.37 15.86
N VAL A 27 -41.55 33.26 17.20
CA VAL A 27 -40.54 32.50 17.94
C VAL A 27 -40.64 31.00 17.61
N GLY A 28 -41.83 30.44 17.52
CA GLY A 28 -42.04 29.05 17.10
C GLY A 28 -41.55 28.79 15.70
N ALA A 29 -41.79 29.71 14.74
CA ALA A 29 -41.31 29.63 13.37
C ALA A 29 -39.78 29.75 13.29
N LEU A 30 -39.16 30.62 14.11
CA LEU A 30 -37.69 30.74 14.20
C LEU A 30 -37.04 29.49 14.77
N VAL A 31 -37.62 28.93 15.83
CA VAL A 31 -37.15 27.68 16.43
C VAL A 31 -37.33 26.51 15.45
N PHE A 32 -38.46 26.44 14.77
CA PHE A 32 -38.70 25.43 13.74
C PHE A 32 -37.74 25.59 12.55
N ALA A 33 -37.50 26.81 12.04
CA ALA A 33 -36.54 27.10 10.98
C ALA A 33 -35.11 26.73 11.41
N TRP A 34 -34.73 27.01 12.67
CA TRP A 34 -33.43 26.64 13.20
C TRP A 34 -33.28 25.10 13.30
N PHE A 35 -34.31 24.35 13.74
CA PHE A 35 -34.28 22.90 13.72
C PHE A 35 -34.33 22.32 12.30
N ALA A 36 -35.08 22.93 11.37
CA ALA A 36 -35.16 22.52 9.99
C ALA A 36 -33.83 22.74 9.25
N LEU A 37 -33.18 23.91 9.47
CA LEU A 37 -31.83 24.17 8.94
C LEU A 37 -30.81 23.18 9.52
N ARG A 38 -30.89 22.89 10.81
CA ARG A 38 -30.00 21.92 11.45
C ARG A 38 -30.28 20.47 11.04
N ALA A 39 -31.51 20.14 10.65
CA ALA A 39 -31.86 18.87 10.04
C ALA A 39 -31.38 18.80 8.57
N SER A 40 -31.52 19.89 7.82
CA SER A 40 -31.00 19.97 6.44
C SER A 40 -29.46 19.94 6.37
N ASP A 41 -28.76 20.52 7.36
CA ASP A 41 -27.32 20.39 7.51
C ASP A 41 -26.93 18.94 7.84
N ARG A 42 -27.76 18.23 8.65
CA ARG A 42 -27.54 16.81 8.91
C ARG A 42 -27.85 15.93 7.71
N ASP A 43 -28.84 16.24 6.90
CA ASP A 43 -29.17 15.51 5.67
C ASP A 43 -28.21 15.84 4.53
N ALA A 44 -27.63 17.04 4.50
CA ALA A 44 -26.55 17.42 3.58
C ALA A 44 -25.18 16.83 4.00
N LEU A 45 -24.98 16.63 5.32
CA LEU A 45 -23.84 15.89 5.89
C LEU A 45 -24.10 14.38 5.91
N GLY A 46 -25.33 13.92 5.79
CA GLY A 46 -25.73 12.51 5.77
C GLY A 46 -25.54 11.79 4.43
N ALA A 47 -25.00 12.49 3.42
CA ALA A 47 -24.48 11.86 2.21
C ALA A 47 -22.96 11.64 2.26
N GLY A 48 -22.31 12.00 3.37
CA GLY A 48 -20.90 11.73 3.68
C GLY A 48 -20.77 11.66 5.19
N GLY A 49 -20.49 10.50 5.71
CA GLY A 49 -20.40 10.04 7.07
C GLY A 49 -20.27 11.06 8.21
N ASN A 50 -20.48 10.62 9.42
CA ASN A 50 -20.42 11.37 10.69
C ASN A 50 -19.07 12.08 10.99
N CYS A 51 -18.22 12.28 10.01
CA CYS A 51 -16.86 12.78 10.09
C CYS A 51 -16.83 14.28 9.88
N VAL A 52 -16.53 15.03 10.92
CA VAL A 52 -16.54 16.50 10.91
C VAL A 52 -15.19 17.08 10.48
N LYS A 53 -14.10 16.32 10.66
CA LYS A 53 -12.73 16.78 10.41
C LYS A 53 -12.10 16.29 9.12
N GLY A 54 -12.50 15.14 8.60
CA GLY A 54 -11.94 14.58 7.38
C GLY A 54 -11.76 13.06 7.41
N ASP A 55 -10.86 12.54 6.59
CA ASP A 55 -10.50 11.13 6.55
C ASP A 55 -9.18 10.89 7.28
N LEU A 56 -9.14 9.86 8.13
CA LEU A 56 -7.95 9.33 8.77
C LEU A 56 -7.55 8.03 8.06
N THR A 57 -6.39 7.98 7.45
CA THR A 57 -5.84 6.74 6.89
C THR A 57 -5.22 5.91 8.02
N LEU A 58 -5.76 4.72 8.26
CA LEU A 58 -5.21 3.76 9.21
C LEU A 58 -4.31 2.78 8.45
N VAL A 59 -2.99 2.94 8.58
CA VAL A 59 -2.02 2.06 7.93
C VAL A 59 -1.87 0.76 8.70
N ILE A 60 -2.15 -0.36 8.04
CA ILE A 60 -2.05 -1.72 8.57
C ILE A 60 -0.96 -2.45 7.81
N ALA A 61 0.13 -2.82 8.48
CA ALA A 61 1.15 -3.65 7.86
C ALA A 61 0.85 -5.13 8.12
N ALA A 62 0.71 -5.92 7.08
CA ALA A 62 0.43 -7.34 7.15
C ALA A 62 1.52 -8.16 6.46
N ASP A 63 1.92 -9.26 7.10
CA ASP A 63 2.80 -10.23 6.47
C ASP A 63 2.10 -10.88 5.25
N PRO A 64 2.82 -11.18 4.15
CA PRO A 64 2.23 -11.86 3.00
C PRO A 64 1.44 -13.12 3.36
N ALA A 65 1.92 -13.87 4.37
CA ALA A 65 1.29 -15.10 4.83
C ALA A 65 -0.13 -14.93 5.38
N VAL A 66 -0.50 -13.73 5.81
CA VAL A 66 -1.80 -13.40 6.44
C VAL A 66 -2.51 -12.23 5.80
N ALA A 67 -1.90 -11.57 4.81
CA ALA A 67 -2.42 -10.34 4.21
C ALA A 67 -3.82 -10.49 3.59
N GLY A 68 -4.18 -11.68 3.10
CA GLY A 68 -5.53 -11.97 2.62
C GLY A 68 -6.57 -11.80 3.72
N LEU A 69 -6.36 -12.43 4.86
CA LEU A 69 -7.26 -12.34 6.02
C LEU A 69 -7.40 -10.90 6.53
N VAL A 70 -6.26 -10.19 6.63
CA VAL A 70 -6.25 -8.79 7.08
C VAL A 70 -7.02 -7.87 6.14
N ARG A 71 -6.99 -8.12 4.83
CA ARG A 71 -7.79 -7.34 3.86
C ARG A 71 -9.28 -7.60 4.01
N ASP A 72 -9.67 -8.86 4.20
CA ASP A 72 -11.07 -9.23 4.41
C ASP A 72 -11.63 -8.53 5.66
N ASP A 73 -10.89 -8.54 6.78
CA ASP A 73 -11.28 -7.82 8.00
C ASP A 73 -11.29 -6.30 7.80
N ALA A 74 -10.31 -5.74 7.09
CA ALA A 74 -10.23 -4.31 6.81
C ALA A 74 -11.40 -3.84 5.94
N ASP A 75 -11.78 -4.61 4.93
CA ASP A 75 -12.93 -4.33 4.06
C ASP A 75 -14.25 -4.46 4.83
N ALA A 76 -14.39 -5.49 5.66
CA ALA A 76 -15.55 -5.68 6.52
C ALA A 76 -15.70 -4.53 7.54
N TRP A 77 -14.60 -4.11 8.16
CA TRP A 77 -14.61 -2.98 9.09
C TRP A 77 -14.89 -1.65 8.37
N ALA A 78 -14.29 -1.42 7.21
CA ALA A 78 -14.55 -0.22 6.40
C ALA A 78 -16.02 -0.09 6.01
N ALA A 79 -16.72 -1.22 5.77
CA ALA A 79 -18.15 -1.26 5.47
C ALA A 79 -19.03 -0.81 6.65
N THR A 80 -18.51 -0.74 7.89
CA THR A 80 -19.21 -0.20 9.06
C THR A 80 -19.11 1.32 9.17
N ASP A 81 -18.42 2.01 8.23
CA ASP A 81 -18.14 3.45 8.28
C ASP A 81 -17.51 3.89 9.61
N PRO A 82 -16.34 3.32 9.99
CA PRO A 82 -15.74 3.58 11.29
C PRO A 82 -15.32 5.05 11.44
N VAL A 83 -15.52 5.61 12.65
CA VAL A 83 -15.21 7.01 12.96
C VAL A 83 -14.31 7.07 14.18
N GLY A 84 -13.08 7.53 13.98
CA GLY A 84 -12.11 7.83 15.04
C GLY A 84 -12.26 9.28 15.52
N ARG A 85 -12.88 9.53 16.66
CA ARG A 85 -13.25 10.86 17.17
C ARG A 85 -14.18 11.62 16.22
N ASP A 86 -13.63 12.39 15.29
CA ASP A 86 -14.35 13.22 14.33
C ASP A 86 -13.90 12.95 12.88
N ASP A 87 -12.99 11.98 12.69
CA ASP A 87 -12.44 11.61 11.40
C ASP A 87 -13.03 10.28 10.91
N CYS A 88 -13.34 10.16 9.60
CA CYS A 88 -13.66 8.89 8.98
C CYS A 88 -12.40 8.04 8.90
N VAL A 89 -12.42 6.84 9.44
CA VAL A 89 -11.26 5.96 9.36
C VAL A 89 -11.30 5.17 8.06
N ARG A 90 -10.18 5.22 7.33
CA ARG A 90 -9.99 4.46 6.09
C ARG A 90 -8.83 3.47 6.30
N PRO A 91 -9.10 2.18 6.49
CA PRO A 91 -8.04 1.20 6.61
C PRO A 91 -7.29 1.05 5.28
N GLN A 92 -5.96 1.00 5.36
CA GLN A 92 -5.09 0.76 4.23
C GLN A 92 -4.11 -0.36 4.58
N VAL A 93 -4.28 -1.53 3.96
CA VAL A 93 -3.40 -2.68 4.17
C VAL A 93 -2.20 -2.60 3.25
N THR A 94 -1.02 -2.63 3.85
CA THR A 94 0.27 -2.73 3.15
C THR A 94 0.88 -4.09 3.42
N VAL A 95 1.45 -4.71 2.39
CA VAL A 95 2.07 -6.03 2.53
C VAL A 95 3.55 -5.85 2.81
N ASN A 96 3.98 -6.26 4.01
CA ASN A 96 5.35 -6.12 4.49
C ASN A 96 5.73 -7.39 5.26
N GLY A 97 6.88 -7.97 4.94
CA GLY A 97 7.36 -9.14 5.68
C GLY A 97 7.54 -8.83 7.17
N SER A 98 7.20 -9.78 8.03
CA SER A 98 7.29 -9.61 9.49
C SER A 98 8.67 -9.19 9.96
N GLN A 99 9.73 -9.72 9.33
CA GLN A 99 11.11 -9.35 9.65
C GLN A 99 11.40 -7.89 9.29
N GLN A 100 10.90 -7.40 8.16
CA GLN A 100 11.10 -6.01 7.72
C GLN A 100 10.48 -5.03 8.71
N VAL A 101 9.23 -5.29 9.15
CA VAL A 101 8.57 -4.43 10.15
C VAL A 101 9.31 -4.49 11.50
N LEU A 102 9.80 -5.66 11.90
CA LEU A 102 10.59 -5.81 13.12
C LEU A 102 11.89 -5.01 13.07
N ASP A 103 12.54 -4.95 11.92
CA ASP A 103 13.76 -4.16 11.74
C ASP A 103 13.47 -2.65 11.84
N VAL A 104 12.35 -2.18 11.27
CA VAL A 104 11.85 -0.80 11.47
C VAL A 104 11.61 -0.49 12.96
N ILE A 105 10.99 -1.42 13.70
CA ILE A 105 10.77 -1.26 15.15
C ILE A 105 12.10 -1.13 15.89
N ARG A 106 13.08 -1.98 15.57
CA ARG A 106 14.41 -1.93 16.18
C ARG A 106 15.16 -0.61 15.93
N GLU A 107 15.06 -0.08 14.71
CA GLU A 107 15.62 1.24 14.38
C GLU A 107 14.98 2.35 15.22
N HIS A 108 13.69 2.27 15.51
CA HIS A 108 13.01 3.22 16.40
C HIS A 108 13.41 3.06 17.85
N SER A 109 13.79 1.86 18.29
CA SER A 109 14.22 1.57 19.65
C SER A 109 15.66 2.04 19.94
N GLY A 110 16.44 2.37 18.93
CA GLY A 110 17.86 2.71 19.08
C GLY A 110 18.76 1.50 19.35
N ASP A 111 18.23 0.29 19.28
CA ASP A 111 18.91 -0.98 19.56
C ASP A 111 19.32 -1.69 18.26
N GLY A 112 19.35 -0.95 17.15
CA GLY A 112 19.92 -1.46 15.90
C GLY A 112 21.39 -1.79 16.13
N ASP A 113 21.74 -3.08 16.16
CA ASP A 113 23.12 -3.49 16.14
C ASP A 113 23.75 -2.92 14.87
N GLY A 114 24.82 -2.16 14.97
CA GLY A 114 25.45 -1.42 13.88
C GLY A 114 26.05 -2.31 12.78
N THR A 115 25.47 -3.49 12.50
CA THR A 115 25.87 -4.42 11.44
C THR A 115 25.08 -4.23 10.14
N GLY A 116 24.00 -3.43 10.14
CA GLY A 116 23.34 -2.88 8.95
C GLY A 116 24.05 -1.62 8.48
N GLY A 117 25.09 -1.79 7.72
CA GLY A 117 26.04 -0.91 7.10
C GLY A 117 25.85 0.60 7.10
N THR A 118 26.98 1.23 7.41
CA THR A 118 27.51 2.50 6.96
C THR A 118 27.05 3.79 7.61
N ASP A 119 28.05 4.33 8.34
CA ASP A 119 28.31 5.74 8.63
C ASP A 119 27.16 6.62 9.14
N GLY A 120 27.32 6.94 10.43
CA GLY A 120 26.66 8.01 11.15
C GLY A 120 26.55 9.34 10.40
N THR A 121 25.55 9.46 9.56
CA THR A 121 24.97 10.74 9.17
C THR A 121 23.68 10.92 9.96
N ALA A 122 23.77 11.73 10.99
CA ALA A 122 22.62 12.22 11.75
C ALA A 122 21.64 12.89 10.77
N GLY A 123 20.48 12.26 10.55
CA GLY A 123 19.40 12.84 9.73
C GLY A 123 18.62 11.87 8.85
N GLY A 124 18.86 10.55 8.92
CA GLY A 124 18.06 9.56 8.17
C GLY A 124 16.58 9.62 8.60
N ILE A 125 15.67 9.72 7.62
CA ILE A 125 14.23 9.61 7.86
C ILE A 125 14.00 8.19 8.36
N LYS A 126 13.53 8.07 9.62
CA LYS A 126 13.15 6.77 10.16
C LYS A 126 11.95 6.23 9.39
N PRO A 127 11.94 4.95 9.00
CA PRO A 127 10.78 4.35 8.36
C PRO A 127 9.53 4.57 9.21
N VAL A 128 8.39 4.79 8.55
CA VAL A 128 7.13 5.07 9.25
C VAL A 128 6.59 3.78 9.87
N LEU A 129 6.31 3.81 11.17
CA LEU A 129 5.63 2.71 11.84
C LEU A 129 4.16 2.63 11.39
N PRO A 130 3.62 1.43 11.14
CA PRO A 130 2.20 1.24 10.90
C PRO A 130 1.39 1.50 12.18
N ALA A 131 0.12 1.82 12.05
CA ALA A 131 -0.77 1.93 13.21
C ALA A 131 -1.17 0.54 13.74
N VAL A 132 -1.31 -0.43 12.84
CA VAL A 132 -1.58 -1.84 13.16
C VAL A 132 -0.54 -2.72 12.46
N TRP A 133 -0.12 -3.76 13.14
CA TRP A 133 0.78 -4.77 12.58
C TRP A 133 0.19 -6.16 12.76
N ALA A 134 0.09 -6.89 11.66
CA ALA A 134 -0.30 -8.29 11.60
C ALA A 134 0.89 -9.13 11.10
N PRO A 135 1.83 -9.52 11.98
CA PRO A 135 2.91 -10.41 11.62
C PRO A 135 2.39 -11.83 11.43
N ALA A 136 3.15 -12.64 10.73
CA ALA A 136 2.80 -14.04 10.48
C ALA A 136 2.70 -14.88 11.76
N ASP A 137 3.51 -14.57 12.76
CA ASP A 137 3.59 -15.38 13.99
C ASP A 137 3.89 -14.54 15.23
N ASN A 138 3.46 -15.05 16.41
CA ASN A 138 3.62 -14.36 17.70
C ASN A 138 5.08 -14.12 18.08
N VAL A 139 6.00 -14.94 17.60
CA VAL A 139 7.44 -14.77 17.86
C VAL A 139 7.96 -13.38 17.45
N PHE A 140 7.36 -12.77 16.42
CA PHE A 140 7.71 -11.42 16.00
C PHE A 140 7.22 -10.35 16.97
N VAL A 141 6.01 -10.53 17.52
CA VAL A 141 5.45 -9.62 18.54
C VAL A 141 6.30 -9.67 19.81
N GLU A 142 6.74 -10.85 20.23
CA GLU A 142 7.65 -11.02 21.38
C GLU A 142 8.98 -10.32 21.14
N ARG A 143 9.60 -10.53 19.97
CA ARG A 143 10.85 -9.87 19.58
C ARG A 143 10.71 -8.34 19.50
N ALA A 144 9.56 -7.83 19.07
CA ALA A 144 9.29 -6.41 19.04
C ALA A 144 9.13 -5.81 20.45
N ARG A 145 8.50 -6.55 21.37
CA ARG A 145 8.40 -6.15 22.78
C ARG A 145 9.77 -6.14 23.47
N ASP A 146 10.61 -7.13 23.17
CA ASP A 146 11.97 -7.23 23.70
C ASP A 146 12.86 -6.09 23.18
N ALA A 147 12.69 -5.67 21.92
CA ALA A 147 13.40 -4.54 21.36
C ALA A 147 13.03 -3.21 22.03
N GLY A 148 11.81 -3.06 22.54
CA GLY A 148 11.33 -1.85 23.20
C GLY A 148 11.21 -0.65 22.24
N GLY A 149 11.17 0.57 22.80
CA GLY A 149 11.15 1.82 22.02
C GLY A 149 9.81 2.18 21.36
N VAL A 150 8.90 1.23 21.22
CA VAL A 150 7.53 1.43 20.74
C VAL A 150 6.52 0.86 21.73
N GLY A 151 5.35 1.49 21.84
CA GLY A 151 4.25 0.93 22.63
C GLY A 151 3.42 0.01 21.75
N LEU A 152 3.28 -1.25 22.15
CA LEU A 152 2.35 -2.21 21.56
C LEU A 152 1.22 -2.48 22.54
N ASP A 153 0.00 -2.66 22.04
CA ASP A 153 -1.11 -3.09 22.90
C ASP A 153 -0.78 -4.44 23.55
N GLY A 154 -1.16 -4.59 24.81
CA GLY A 154 -0.90 -5.79 25.59
C GLY A 154 -1.70 -7.01 25.11
N GLU A 155 -2.89 -6.78 24.58
CA GLU A 155 -3.76 -7.82 24.03
C GLU A 155 -3.69 -7.83 22.51
N ALA A 156 -3.03 -8.85 21.96
CA ALA A 156 -3.03 -9.08 20.52
C ALA A 156 -4.40 -9.65 20.10
N GLY A 157 -5.01 -9.04 19.08
CA GLY A 157 -6.04 -9.74 18.31
C GLY A 157 -5.43 -10.97 17.63
N ARG A 158 -6.25 -11.92 17.23
CA ARG A 158 -5.79 -13.08 16.44
C ARG A 158 -6.70 -13.24 15.24
N LEU A 159 -6.07 -13.38 14.07
CA LEU A 159 -6.72 -13.88 12.86
C LEU A 159 -6.91 -15.40 12.97
N ALA A 160 -7.64 -15.97 12.03
CA ALA A 160 -7.71 -17.42 11.90
C ALA A 160 -6.29 -18.01 11.74
N PRO A 161 -5.98 -19.16 12.35
CA PRO A 161 -4.70 -19.82 12.16
C PRO A 161 -4.41 -20.03 10.68
N SER A 162 -3.18 -19.74 10.25
CA SER A 162 -2.77 -19.81 8.85
C SER A 162 -1.91 -21.06 8.60
N PRO A 163 -2.48 -22.18 8.12
CA PRO A 163 -1.72 -23.39 7.83
C PRO A 163 -0.63 -23.12 6.79
N VAL A 164 0.58 -23.67 7.04
CA VAL A 164 1.72 -23.61 6.10
C VAL A 164 1.81 -24.90 5.32
N GLY A 165 1.91 -24.79 4.00
CA GLY A 165 1.99 -25.93 3.10
C GLY A 165 2.53 -25.54 1.74
N LEU A 166 1.95 -26.12 0.71
CA LEU A 166 2.35 -25.90 -0.67
C LEU A 166 1.13 -25.55 -1.52
N ALA A 167 1.31 -24.58 -2.40
CA ALA A 167 0.42 -24.38 -3.54
C ALA A 167 0.86 -25.31 -4.67
N VAL A 168 -0.08 -26.01 -5.26
CA VAL A 168 0.14 -26.92 -6.41
C VAL A 168 -0.97 -26.76 -7.44
N PRO A 169 -0.75 -27.11 -8.72
CA PRO A 169 -1.83 -27.26 -9.68
C PRO A 169 -2.92 -28.22 -9.17
N THR A 170 -4.18 -27.87 -9.36
CA THR A 170 -5.34 -28.60 -8.82
C THR A 170 -5.36 -30.07 -9.24
N GLU A 171 -4.88 -30.40 -10.44
CA GLU A 171 -4.75 -31.78 -10.92
C GLU A 171 -3.78 -32.64 -10.11
N LEU A 172 -2.77 -32.02 -9.47
CA LEU A 172 -1.79 -32.72 -8.63
C LEU A 172 -2.25 -32.84 -7.17
N ALA A 173 -3.18 -32.02 -6.73
CA ALA A 173 -3.61 -31.98 -5.33
C ALA A 173 -4.14 -33.32 -4.82
N GLY A 174 -4.89 -34.07 -5.64
CA GLY A 174 -5.41 -35.38 -5.27
C GLY A 174 -4.34 -36.45 -5.08
N GLU A 175 -3.22 -36.35 -5.80
CA GLU A 175 -2.09 -37.27 -5.69
C GLU A 175 -1.19 -36.91 -4.49
N LEU A 176 -1.02 -35.61 -4.24
CA LEU A 176 -0.06 -35.09 -3.25
C LEU A 176 -0.68 -34.83 -1.88
N GLY A 177 -2.00 -34.75 -1.77
CA GLY A 177 -2.70 -34.34 -0.54
C GLY A 177 -2.49 -35.25 0.68
N ASN A 178 -2.03 -36.50 0.46
CA ASN A 178 -1.69 -37.44 1.55
C ASN A 178 -0.17 -37.73 1.65
N ALA A 179 0.65 -36.98 0.90
CA ALA A 179 2.10 -37.15 0.96
C ALA A 179 2.66 -36.51 2.23
N SER A 180 3.64 -37.18 2.85
CA SER A 180 4.40 -36.57 3.95
C SER A 180 5.50 -35.65 3.42
N TRP A 181 6.02 -34.76 4.27
CA TRP A 181 7.13 -33.86 3.91
C TRP A 181 8.38 -34.65 3.40
N PRO A 182 8.80 -35.77 4.04
CA PRO A 182 9.88 -36.60 3.51
C PRO A 182 9.56 -37.22 2.15
N ASP A 183 8.31 -37.62 1.89
CA ASP A 183 7.91 -38.20 0.61
C ASP A 183 8.02 -37.14 -0.52
N LEU A 184 7.60 -35.91 -0.24
CA LEU A 184 7.73 -34.80 -1.17
C LEU A 184 9.19 -34.45 -1.45
N ALA A 185 10.03 -34.43 -0.39
CA ALA A 185 11.46 -34.15 -0.53
C ALA A 185 12.20 -35.21 -1.36
N ALA A 186 11.74 -36.46 -1.35
CA ALA A 186 12.35 -37.60 -2.05
C ALA A 186 11.95 -37.67 -3.55
N ARG A 187 10.97 -36.89 -4.01
CA ARG A 187 10.50 -36.92 -5.42
C ARG A 187 11.44 -36.14 -6.33
N PRO A 188 12.12 -36.77 -7.27
CA PRO A 188 13.11 -36.10 -8.14
C PRO A 188 12.47 -35.19 -9.21
N ASP A 189 11.20 -35.42 -9.51
CA ASP A 189 10.39 -34.71 -10.51
C ASP A 189 9.47 -33.65 -9.90
N PHE A 190 9.57 -33.42 -8.58
CA PHE A 190 8.76 -32.46 -7.85
C PHE A 190 9.59 -31.27 -7.36
N GLY A 191 9.66 -30.25 -8.19
CA GLY A 191 10.33 -29.00 -7.86
C GLY A 191 9.48 -28.14 -6.91
N ILE A 192 10.09 -27.61 -5.86
CA ILE A 192 9.44 -26.67 -4.93
C ILE A 192 10.19 -25.34 -5.00
N ALA A 193 9.49 -24.25 -5.27
CA ALA A 193 10.04 -22.91 -5.14
C ALA A 193 9.71 -22.34 -3.75
N THR A 194 10.72 -21.76 -3.09
CA THR A 194 10.58 -21.14 -1.77
C THR A 194 11.14 -19.71 -1.84
N PRO A 195 10.28 -18.69 -2.09
CA PRO A 195 10.73 -17.31 -2.24
C PRO A 195 11.40 -16.77 -0.97
N GLY A 196 12.32 -15.82 -1.16
CA GLY A 196 12.96 -15.07 -0.09
C GLY A 196 12.26 -13.75 0.21
N GLY A 197 12.97 -12.83 0.87
CA GLY A 197 12.48 -11.50 1.15
C GLY A 197 11.25 -11.45 2.05
N PRO A 198 10.22 -10.68 1.70
CA PRO A 198 9.00 -10.54 2.51
C PRO A 198 8.28 -11.88 2.76
N ASP A 199 8.40 -12.81 1.84
CA ASP A 199 7.72 -14.11 1.85
C ASP A 199 8.48 -15.21 2.62
N ALA A 200 9.57 -14.86 3.28
CA ALA A 200 10.51 -15.80 3.90
C ALA A 200 9.89 -16.69 4.99
N VAL A 201 8.79 -16.29 5.63
CA VAL A 201 8.19 -17.03 6.73
C VAL A 201 7.71 -18.41 6.27
N ALA A 202 6.81 -18.46 5.29
CA ALA A 202 6.32 -19.74 4.74
C ALA A 202 7.47 -20.58 4.18
N SER A 203 8.42 -19.94 3.49
CA SER A 203 9.61 -20.59 2.93
C SER A 203 10.50 -21.22 3.99
N SER A 204 10.74 -20.56 5.11
CA SER A 204 11.55 -21.07 6.21
C SER A 204 10.91 -22.29 6.83
N VAL A 205 9.61 -22.23 7.11
CA VAL A 205 8.85 -23.36 7.67
C VAL A 205 8.88 -24.57 6.72
N VAL A 206 8.59 -24.36 5.44
CA VAL A 206 8.60 -25.45 4.43
C VAL A 206 10.00 -26.08 4.33
N ASN A 207 11.07 -25.29 4.24
CA ASN A 207 12.43 -25.82 4.16
C ASN A 207 12.83 -26.61 5.42
N ALA A 208 12.44 -26.18 6.60
CA ALA A 208 12.67 -26.92 7.84
C ALA A 208 11.87 -28.24 7.86
N ARG A 209 10.63 -28.25 7.38
CA ARG A 209 9.79 -29.48 7.31
C ARG A 209 10.28 -30.48 6.28
N LEU A 210 10.86 -30.01 5.17
CA LEU A 210 11.51 -30.88 4.17
C LEU A 210 12.80 -31.52 4.68
N ASN A 211 13.41 -30.98 5.76
CA ASN A 211 14.68 -31.44 6.33
C ASN A 211 14.56 -31.67 7.86
N PRO A 212 13.71 -32.59 8.31
CA PRO A 212 13.44 -32.76 9.74
C PRO A 212 14.68 -33.29 10.48
N GLY A 213 14.98 -32.67 11.64
CA GLY A 213 16.10 -33.05 12.49
C GLY A 213 17.49 -32.68 11.99
N VAL A 214 17.56 -31.85 10.93
CA VAL A 214 18.81 -31.36 10.35
C VAL A 214 19.14 -30.00 10.99
N PRO A 215 20.44 -29.71 11.29
CA PRO A 215 20.84 -28.38 11.78
C PRO A 215 20.50 -27.27 10.80
N ALA A 216 20.19 -26.05 11.30
CA ALA A 216 19.75 -24.91 10.52
C ALA A 216 20.69 -24.58 9.32
N SER A 217 22.02 -24.65 9.53
CA SER A 217 23.00 -24.41 8.46
C SER A 217 22.90 -25.42 7.29
N GLU A 218 22.58 -26.67 7.60
CA GLU A 218 22.39 -27.70 6.58
C GLU A 218 21.02 -27.57 5.90
N VAL A 219 19.97 -27.18 6.66
CA VAL A 219 18.66 -26.85 6.11
C VAL A 219 18.79 -25.69 5.11
N LEU A 220 19.54 -24.64 5.47
CA LEU A 220 19.76 -23.49 4.59
C LEU A 220 20.51 -23.90 3.31
N ALA A 221 21.56 -24.72 3.43
CA ALA A 221 22.28 -25.24 2.27
C ALA A 221 21.37 -26.08 1.35
N ALA A 222 20.49 -26.92 1.93
CA ALA A 222 19.50 -27.70 1.18
C ALA A 222 18.38 -26.85 0.58
N ALA A 223 18.12 -25.66 1.11
CA ALA A 223 17.13 -24.71 0.61
C ALA A 223 17.59 -23.94 -0.63
N GLU A 224 18.90 -23.77 -0.83
CA GLU A 224 19.48 -22.98 -1.94
C GLU A 224 18.86 -23.25 -3.31
N PRO A 225 18.71 -24.51 -3.76
CA PRO A 225 18.11 -24.76 -5.09
C PRO A 225 16.65 -24.32 -5.17
N ARG A 226 15.91 -24.42 -4.05
CA ARG A 226 14.49 -24.03 -3.97
C ARG A 226 14.32 -22.52 -3.94
N ILE A 227 15.23 -21.83 -3.24
CA ILE A 227 15.28 -20.35 -3.23
C ILE A 227 15.67 -19.85 -4.61
N ALA A 228 16.69 -20.47 -5.24
CA ALA A 228 17.10 -20.13 -6.61
C ALA A 228 15.99 -20.37 -7.64
N ALA A 229 15.16 -21.41 -7.46
CA ALA A 229 13.98 -21.64 -8.32
C ALA A 229 12.92 -20.55 -8.17
N GLY A 230 12.77 -19.97 -6.97
CA GLY A 230 11.91 -18.80 -6.74
C GLY A 230 12.49 -17.50 -7.32
N GLY A 231 13.80 -17.43 -7.47
CA GLY A 231 14.50 -16.22 -7.93
C GLY A 231 14.21 -15.01 -7.03
N ALA A 232 14.07 -13.84 -7.63
CA ALA A 232 13.66 -12.61 -6.95
C ALA A 232 12.13 -12.38 -6.95
N MET A 233 11.34 -13.39 -7.32
CA MET A 233 9.88 -13.28 -7.40
C MET A 233 9.25 -13.34 -6.01
N THR A 234 8.14 -12.61 -5.85
CA THR A 234 7.27 -12.75 -4.67
C THR A 234 6.46 -14.04 -4.75
N SER A 235 5.90 -14.48 -3.62
CA SER A 235 4.97 -15.62 -3.60
C SER A 235 3.80 -15.40 -4.56
N GLU A 236 3.24 -14.20 -4.62
CA GLU A 236 2.13 -13.87 -5.53
C GLU A 236 2.51 -14.08 -6.99
N ALA A 237 3.69 -13.60 -7.41
CA ALA A 237 4.18 -13.82 -8.75
C ALA A 237 4.41 -15.31 -9.06
N LEU A 238 5.01 -16.05 -8.12
CA LEU A 238 5.22 -17.50 -8.27
C LEU A 238 3.90 -18.27 -8.37
N LEU A 239 2.90 -17.92 -7.57
CA LEU A 239 1.56 -18.51 -7.64
C LEU A 239 0.90 -18.23 -9.00
N THR A 240 1.04 -17.02 -9.51
CA THR A 240 0.55 -16.66 -10.84
C THR A 240 1.21 -17.48 -11.94
N HIS A 241 2.55 -17.63 -11.91
CA HIS A 241 3.28 -18.47 -12.85
C HIS A 241 2.85 -19.95 -12.78
N LEU A 242 2.67 -20.44 -11.57
CA LEU A 242 2.22 -21.80 -11.34
C LEU A 242 0.81 -22.04 -11.91
N ALA A 243 -0.12 -21.11 -11.70
CA ALA A 243 -1.48 -21.16 -12.22
C ALA A 243 -1.53 -21.11 -13.75
N GLN A 244 -0.65 -20.35 -14.38
CA GLN A 244 -0.58 -20.19 -15.83
C GLN A 244 0.16 -21.35 -16.53
N GLY A 245 0.77 -22.26 -15.76
CA GLY A 245 1.60 -23.34 -16.31
C GLY A 245 2.89 -22.84 -16.98
N THR A 246 3.35 -21.64 -16.59
CA THR A 246 4.59 -21.01 -17.08
C THR A 246 5.75 -21.16 -16.11
N ALA A 247 5.57 -21.97 -15.06
CA ALA A 247 6.59 -22.24 -14.05
C ALA A 247 7.70 -23.13 -14.63
N ASP A 248 8.91 -22.59 -14.72
CA ASP A 248 10.09 -23.34 -15.14
C ASP A 248 10.85 -23.86 -13.89
N GLY A 249 11.01 -25.18 -13.80
CA GLY A 249 11.82 -25.83 -12.77
C GLY A 249 11.14 -26.06 -11.43
N PHE A 250 9.86 -25.68 -11.26
CA PHE A 250 9.08 -25.99 -10.06
C PHE A 250 7.63 -26.35 -10.40
N THR A 251 7.02 -27.18 -9.56
CA THR A 251 5.64 -27.64 -9.64
C THR A 251 4.87 -27.34 -8.36
N ALA A 252 5.51 -26.72 -7.38
CA ALA A 252 4.92 -26.28 -6.14
C ALA A 252 5.60 -25.01 -5.63
N VAL A 253 4.86 -24.22 -4.85
CA VAL A 253 5.35 -23.00 -4.19
C VAL A 253 5.04 -23.11 -2.70
N SER A 254 5.98 -22.75 -1.84
CA SER A 254 5.71 -22.60 -0.40
C SER A 254 4.69 -21.49 -0.19
N ALA A 255 3.61 -21.81 0.51
CA ALA A 255 2.51 -20.86 0.72
C ALA A 255 1.77 -21.15 2.03
N THR A 256 0.93 -20.22 2.44
CA THR A 256 -0.12 -20.47 3.42
C THR A 256 -1.46 -20.65 2.72
N GLU A 257 -2.42 -21.26 3.41
CA GLU A 257 -3.76 -21.43 2.85
C GLU A 257 -4.41 -20.09 2.43
N PRO A 258 -4.35 -19.01 3.26
CA PRO A 258 -4.86 -17.69 2.88
C PRO A 258 -4.18 -17.09 1.64
N MET A 259 -2.87 -17.33 1.44
CA MET A 259 -2.16 -16.86 0.24
C MET A 259 -2.73 -17.50 -1.04
N VAL A 260 -2.96 -18.83 -1.00
CA VAL A 260 -3.53 -19.55 -2.16
C VAL A 260 -4.98 -19.12 -2.41
N ALA A 261 -5.76 -18.94 -1.34
CA ALA A 261 -7.14 -18.45 -1.43
C ALA A 261 -7.20 -17.05 -2.08
N ALA A 262 -6.35 -16.12 -1.62
CA ALA A 262 -6.25 -14.77 -2.17
C ALA A 262 -5.81 -14.78 -3.65
N ALA A 263 -4.80 -15.58 -4.01
CA ALA A 263 -4.34 -15.72 -5.39
C ALA A 263 -5.44 -16.27 -6.30
N THR A 264 -6.20 -17.25 -5.84
CA THR A 264 -7.33 -17.83 -6.59
C THR A 264 -8.46 -16.81 -6.79
N ALA A 265 -8.76 -16.00 -5.76
CA ALA A 265 -9.78 -14.94 -5.85
C ALA A 265 -9.37 -13.82 -6.83
N THR A 266 -8.08 -13.60 -7.04
CA THR A 266 -7.54 -12.54 -7.93
C THR A 266 -7.18 -13.02 -9.34
N GLY A 267 -7.53 -14.26 -9.72
CA GLY A 267 -7.40 -14.77 -11.09
C GLY A 267 -6.36 -15.87 -11.30
N SER A 268 -5.71 -16.37 -10.26
CA SER A 268 -4.84 -17.55 -10.33
C SER A 268 -5.67 -18.84 -10.16
N GLU A 269 -6.68 -19.01 -11.03
CA GLU A 269 -7.50 -20.22 -11.03
C GLU A 269 -6.66 -21.46 -11.34
N GLY A 270 -7.07 -22.61 -10.82
CA GLY A 270 -6.37 -23.90 -11.07
C GLY A 270 -5.29 -24.23 -10.04
N LEU A 271 -5.18 -23.47 -8.95
CA LEU A 271 -4.32 -23.80 -7.80
C LEU A 271 -5.13 -24.46 -6.68
N SER A 272 -4.47 -25.33 -5.94
CA SER A 272 -4.96 -25.91 -4.71
C SER A 272 -3.88 -25.85 -3.63
N PHE A 273 -4.30 -25.59 -2.40
CA PHE A 273 -3.44 -25.70 -1.23
C PHE A 273 -3.38 -27.16 -0.77
N ILE A 274 -2.19 -27.65 -0.49
CA ILE A 274 -1.98 -28.94 0.18
C ILE A 274 -1.21 -28.72 1.49
N SER A 275 -1.64 -29.44 2.53
CA SER A 275 -1.04 -29.41 3.85
C SER A 275 -0.56 -30.82 4.18
N PRO A 276 0.72 -31.17 3.93
CA PRO A 276 1.29 -32.45 4.28
C PRO A 276 1.18 -32.75 5.77
N ASP A 277 1.16 -34.02 6.16
CA ASP A 277 1.05 -34.45 7.56
C ASP A 277 2.10 -33.76 8.44
N GLY A 278 1.66 -33.20 9.57
CA GLY A 278 2.52 -32.43 10.47
C GLY A 278 2.84 -31.01 10.01
N SER A 279 2.11 -30.47 9.05
CA SER A 279 2.18 -29.06 8.70
C SER A 279 1.76 -28.19 9.88
N PRO A 280 2.55 -27.19 10.25
CA PRO A 280 2.18 -26.27 11.31
C PRO A 280 1.25 -25.17 10.78
N ALA A 281 0.56 -24.48 11.69
CA ALA A 281 -0.14 -23.25 11.40
C ALA A 281 0.56 -22.08 12.08
N LEU A 282 0.60 -20.94 11.40
CA LEU A 282 1.05 -19.66 11.94
C LEU A 282 -0.03 -19.11 12.87
N SER A 283 0.39 -18.46 13.95
CA SER A 283 -0.54 -17.93 14.96
C SER A 283 -1.26 -16.64 14.53
N ALA A 284 -0.78 -15.99 13.49
CA ALA A 284 -1.38 -14.81 12.86
C ALA A 284 -1.87 -13.74 13.86
N PRO A 285 -1.02 -13.19 14.74
CA PRO A 285 -1.43 -12.18 15.69
C PRO A 285 -1.64 -10.83 14.98
N MET A 286 -2.45 -9.96 15.61
CA MET A 286 -2.61 -8.58 15.19
C MET A 286 -2.45 -7.67 16.40
N VAL A 287 -1.60 -6.65 16.30
CA VAL A 287 -1.30 -5.73 17.39
C VAL A 287 -1.44 -4.28 16.95
N ALA A 288 -1.99 -3.45 17.84
CA ALA A 288 -2.04 -2.01 17.64
C ALA A 288 -0.78 -1.35 18.24
N PHE A 289 -0.23 -0.36 17.55
CA PHE A 289 0.78 0.53 18.13
C PHE A 289 0.08 1.60 18.96
N THR A 290 0.49 1.73 20.22
CA THR A 290 -0.06 2.71 21.15
C THR A 290 0.82 3.96 21.27
N SER A 291 2.09 3.86 20.88
CA SER A 291 3.04 4.97 20.83
C SER A 291 4.24 4.61 19.96
N GLY A 292 4.93 5.64 19.49
CA GLY A 292 6.13 5.51 18.68
C GLY A 292 6.00 6.20 17.33
N GLY A 293 7.02 6.92 16.88
CA GLY A 293 7.02 7.62 15.61
C GLY A 293 5.81 8.57 15.41
N PRO A 294 5.11 8.48 14.28
CA PRO A 294 3.99 9.37 13.95
C PRO A 294 2.64 8.95 14.55
N ILE A 295 2.60 7.93 15.42
CA ILE A 295 1.36 7.42 15.99
C ILE A 295 0.83 8.37 17.06
N ASP A 296 -0.21 9.12 16.71
CA ASP A 296 -0.93 9.98 17.62
C ASP A 296 -2.07 9.22 18.35
N GLU A 297 -2.74 9.91 19.27
CA GLU A 297 -3.84 9.32 20.05
C GLU A 297 -5.03 8.90 19.18
N THR A 298 -5.26 9.57 18.04
CA THR A 298 -6.37 9.25 17.14
C THR A 298 -6.07 7.98 16.35
N ASN A 299 -4.85 7.87 15.81
CA ASN A 299 -4.37 6.66 15.15
C ASN A 299 -4.35 5.46 16.11
N ALA A 300 -3.80 5.63 17.32
CA ALA A 300 -3.72 4.56 18.32
C ALA A 300 -5.11 4.03 18.71
N ARG A 301 -6.10 4.93 18.85
CA ARG A 301 -7.47 4.54 19.17
C ARG A 301 -8.14 3.80 18.00
N ALA A 302 -8.04 4.33 16.78
CA ALA A 302 -8.57 3.67 15.59
C ALA A 302 -7.93 2.28 15.37
N ALA A 303 -6.62 2.17 15.64
CA ALA A 303 -5.91 0.90 15.60
C ALA A 303 -6.44 -0.12 16.61
N ALA A 304 -6.67 0.32 17.85
CA ALA A 304 -7.24 -0.55 18.89
C ALA A 304 -8.67 -1.00 18.54
N GLU A 305 -9.50 -0.09 17.99
CA GLU A 305 -10.87 -0.42 17.57
C GLU A 305 -10.87 -1.42 16.41
N PHE A 306 -9.95 -1.30 15.45
CA PHE A 306 -9.81 -2.26 14.36
C PHE A 306 -9.36 -3.64 14.87
N VAL A 307 -8.35 -3.69 15.74
CA VAL A 307 -7.87 -4.96 16.33
C VAL A 307 -8.98 -5.65 17.13
N GLU A 308 -9.81 -4.88 17.86
CA GLU A 308 -10.98 -5.43 18.58
C GLU A 308 -12.03 -5.98 17.61
N PHE A 309 -12.32 -5.26 16.51
CA PHE A 309 -13.25 -5.72 15.47
C PHE A 309 -12.78 -7.06 14.87
N ALA A 310 -11.51 -7.14 14.45
CA ALA A 310 -10.94 -8.35 13.87
C ALA A 310 -10.94 -9.54 14.87
N ARG A 311 -10.79 -9.25 16.17
CA ARG A 311 -10.88 -10.27 17.23
C ARG A 311 -12.30 -10.82 17.39
N GLU A 312 -13.31 -9.97 17.25
CA GLU A 312 -14.72 -10.40 17.36
C GLU A 312 -15.15 -11.22 16.13
N ASP A 313 -14.66 -10.88 14.94
CA ASP A 313 -14.98 -11.56 13.67
C ASP A 313 -14.21 -12.88 13.52
N GLY A 314 -12.98 -12.95 13.98
CA GLY A 314 -12.08 -14.11 13.88
C GLY A 314 -12.50 -15.36 14.67
N GLY A 315 -13.59 -15.28 15.44
CA GLY A 315 -14.18 -16.40 16.19
C GLY A 315 -13.41 -16.77 17.46
N ALA A 316 -14.10 -16.85 18.58
CA ALA A 316 -13.57 -17.08 19.92
C ALA A 316 -12.92 -18.47 20.16
N ASP A 317 -12.80 -19.33 19.16
CA ASP A 317 -12.17 -20.65 19.24
C ASP A 317 -10.64 -20.65 18.96
N ALA A 318 -10.03 -19.45 18.84
CA ALA A 318 -8.59 -19.29 18.74
C ALA A 318 -7.84 -19.46 20.10
N ASP A 319 -8.51 -19.93 21.12
CA ASP A 319 -7.93 -20.28 22.41
C ASP A 319 -7.22 -21.63 22.31
N ASP A 320 -6.01 -21.60 21.99
CA ASP A 320 -4.90 -22.48 22.30
C ASP A 320 -3.99 -22.78 21.09
N PRO A 321 -2.86 -22.12 20.96
CA PRO A 321 -1.77 -22.71 20.21
C PRO A 321 -1.30 -23.92 21.05
N GLY A 322 -1.77 -25.12 20.70
CA GLY A 322 -1.45 -26.32 21.47
C GLY A 322 -0.01 -26.33 22.00
N ASP A 323 0.24 -26.96 23.14
CA ASP A 323 1.54 -27.09 23.83
C ASP A 323 2.72 -27.62 22.97
N GLY A 324 2.58 -27.59 21.64
CA GLY A 324 3.60 -28.00 20.68
C GLY A 324 4.55 -26.87 20.32
N PRO A 325 5.75 -27.20 19.79
CA PRO A 325 6.68 -26.19 19.29
C PRO A 325 6.03 -25.37 18.17
N GLY A 326 6.18 -24.04 18.23
CA GLY A 326 5.68 -23.12 17.23
C GLY A 326 6.27 -23.36 15.84
N PRO A 327 5.63 -22.86 14.78
CA PRO A 327 6.10 -23.08 13.40
C PRO A 327 7.49 -22.51 13.14
N LEU A 328 7.89 -21.49 13.87
CA LEU A 328 9.19 -20.83 13.77
C LEU A 328 10.17 -21.23 14.90
N ASP A 329 9.86 -22.25 15.67
CA ASP A 329 10.81 -22.80 16.63
C ASP A 329 11.89 -23.63 15.93
N GLY A 330 13.11 -23.60 16.47
CA GLY A 330 14.24 -24.35 15.95
C GLY A 330 14.71 -23.89 14.57
N ALA A 331 15.01 -24.85 13.69
CA ALA A 331 15.67 -24.56 12.41
C ALA A 331 14.91 -23.54 11.53
N ALA A 332 13.58 -23.54 11.52
CA ALA A 332 12.80 -22.59 10.73
C ALA A 332 13.04 -21.13 11.16
N GLY A 333 13.02 -20.87 12.47
CA GLY A 333 13.29 -19.52 12.99
C GLY A 333 14.75 -19.11 12.90
N GLU A 334 15.69 -20.09 12.91
CA GLU A 334 17.13 -19.81 12.76
C GLU A 334 17.50 -19.45 11.32
N ILE A 335 16.89 -20.09 10.29
CA ILE A 335 17.17 -19.78 8.88
C ILE A 335 16.38 -18.58 8.33
N LEU A 336 15.34 -18.16 9.03
CA LEU A 336 14.45 -17.09 8.56
C LEU A 336 15.17 -15.78 8.21
N PRO A 337 16.10 -15.25 9.03
CA PRO A 337 16.82 -14.01 8.66
C PRO A 337 17.63 -14.16 7.37
N ASP A 338 18.26 -15.32 7.16
CA ASP A 338 19.06 -15.59 5.97
C ASP A 338 18.18 -15.70 4.71
N ILE A 339 17.00 -16.31 4.81
CA ILE A 339 16.04 -16.37 3.68
C ILE A 339 15.42 -15.00 3.43
N ALA A 340 15.08 -14.25 4.47
CA ALA A 340 14.55 -12.90 4.34
C ALA A 340 15.56 -11.94 3.65
N ALA A 341 16.84 -12.07 3.94
CA ALA A 341 17.88 -11.25 3.32
C ALA A 341 18.09 -11.55 1.82
N ARG A 342 17.74 -12.75 1.35
CA ARG A 342 18.03 -13.18 -0.05
C ARG A 342 17.09 -12.61 -1.09
N GLY A 343 15.95 -12.09 -0.73
CA GLY A 343 15.03 -11.40 -1.64
C GLY A 343 15.31 -9.91 -1.80
N THR A 344 16.26 -9.38 -1.03
CA THR A 344 16.55 -7.94 -0.97
C THR A 344 17.82 -7.51 -1.68
N ASP A 345 18.57 -8.44 -2.30
CA ASP A 345 19.77 -8.08 -3.09
C ASP A 345 19.35 -7.46 -4.44
N PRO A 346 19.48 -6.15 -4.61
CA PRO A 346 19.14 -5.50 -5.88
C PRO A 346 20.11 -5.88 -7.02
N THR A 347 21.18 -6.64 -6.71
CA THR A 347 22.16 -7.12 -7.70
C THR A 347 22.02 -8.60 -8.04
N ALA A 348 21.21 -9.37 -7.32
CA ALA A 348 20.93 -10.77 -7.61
C ALA A 348 19.85 -10.89 -8.68
N GLY A 349 20.26 -10.78 -9.93
CA GLY A 349 19.51 -11.19 -11.10
C GLY A 349 18.21 -10.40 -11.33
N ALA A 350 18.30 -9.34 -12.12
CA ALA A 350 17.11 -8.87 -12.81
C ALA A 350 16.51 -10.06 -13.58
N PRO A 351 15.24 -10.42 -13.40
CA PRO A 351 14.63 -11.46 -14.21
C PRO A 351 14.64 -11.00 -15.65
N THR A 352 15.23 -11.82 -16.49
CA THR A 352 15.03 -11.75 -17.93
C THR A 352 13.54 -12.01 -18.15
N GLU A 353 12.82 -11.01 -18.63
CA GLU A 353 11.38 -10.97 -18.86
C GLU A 353 10.52 -11.19 -17.59
N ALA A 354 10.12 -10.07 -16.98
CA ALA A 354 8.91 -10.07 -16.17
C ALA A 354 7.73 -10.39 -17.09
N PRO A 355 6.94 -11.47 -16.82
CA PRO A 355 5.69 -11.64 -17.53
C PRO A 355 4.84 -10.41 -17.24
N GLU A 356 4.21 -9.89 -18.28
CA GLU A 356 3.16 -8.89 -18.14
C GLU A 356 2.14 -9.41 -17.13
N GLN A 357 2.20 -8.90 -15.90
CA GLN A 357 1.06 -9.01 -15.02
C GLN A 357 -0.10 -8.36 -15.75
N PRO A 358 -1.25 -9.04 -15.91
CA PRO A 358 -2.46 -8.32 -16.19
C PRO A 358 -2.68 -7.44 -14.97
N THR A 359 -2.22 -6.20 -15.04
CA THR A 359 -2.54 -5.19 -14.04
C THR A 359 -4.05 -5.20 -13.90
N ALA A 360 -4.53 -5.59 -12.72
CA ALA A 360 -5.88 -5.22 -12.34
C ALA A 360 -5.98 -3.75 -12.74
N THR A 361 -6.85 -3.47 -13.71
CA THR A 361 -6.97 -2.13 -14.27
C THR A 361 -7.29 -1.23 -13.10
N GLU A 362 -6.29 -0.48 -12.60
CA GLU A 362 -6.54 0.47 -11.52
C GLU A 362 -7.72 1.34 -11.93
N PRO A 363 -8.63 1.68 -10.98
CA PRO A 363 -9.78 2.51 -11.29
C PRO A 363 -9.33 3.79 -12.00
N ALA A 364 -10.21 4.39 -12.78
CA ALA A 364 -10.00 5.66 -13.47
C ALA A 364 -9.10 6.60 -12.65
N GLY A 365 -8.09 7.22 -13.27
CA GLY A 365 -7.08 7.98 -12.56
C GLY A 365 -6.67 9.26 -13.27
N SER A 366 -6.04 10.16 -12.52
CA SER A 366 -5.40 11.37 -13.04
C SER A 366 -3.89 11.19 -13.01
N THR A 367 -3.26 11.08 -14.16
CA THR A 367 -1.83 10.84 -14.30
C THR A 367 -1.14 12.02 -14.97
N LEU A 368 -0.19 12.67 -14.26
CA LEU A 368 0.71 13.63 -14.84
C LEU A 368 2.04 12.93 -15.15
N VAL A 369 2.42 12.87 -16.41
CA VAL A 369 3.75 12.42 -16.81
C VAL A 369 4.70 13.62 -16.76
N LEU A 370 5.70 13.57 -15.88
CA LEU A 370 6.78 14.54 -15.76
C LEU A 370 8.04 13.96 -16.37
N LEU A 371 8.39 14.41 -17.57
CA LEU A 371 9.45 13.85 -18.38
C LEU A 371 10.74 14.67 -18.27
N ASP A 372 11.84 14.03 -17.89
CA ASP A 372 13.18 14.59 -18.04
C ASP A 372 13.51 14.82 -19.52
N THR A 373 13.91 16.03 -19.84
CA THR A 373 14.39 16.40 -21.18
C THR A 373 15.80 17.01 -21.12
N SER A 374 16.56 16.69 -20.07
CA SER A 374 17.97 17.07 -19.98
C SER A 374 18.83 16.37 -21.05
N SER A 375 20.05 16.84 -21.22
CA SER A 375 20.95 16.35 -22.26
C SER A 375 21.30 14.85 -22.15
N GLY A 376 21.14 14.25 -20.94
CA GLY A 376 21.42 12.83 -20.68
C GLY A 376 20.28 11.88 -21.01
N MET A 377 19.08 12.39 -21.30
CA MET A 377 17.90 11.54 -21.52
C MET A 377 17.83 11.00 -22.96
N ASP A 378 17.59 9.70 -23.10
CA ASP A 378 17.21 9.10 -24.39
C ASP A 378 15.74 9.37 -24.71
N ILE A 379 15.47 10.56 -25.20
CA ILE A 379 14.11 10.98 -25.56
C ILE A 379 13.53 10.14 -26.71
N GLY A 380 14.36 9.51 -27.52
CA GLY A 380 13.94 8.64 -28.62
C GLY A 380 13.29 7.37 -28.11
N ALA A 381 13.95 6.68 -27.18
CA ALA A 381 13.42 5.49 -26.52
C ALA A 381 12.15 5.82 -25.74
N VAL A 382 12.16 6.91 -24.94
CA VAL A 382 10.98 7.34 -24.17
C VAL A 382 9.80 7.66 -25.09
N ARG A 383 10.01 8.36 -26.19
CA ARG A 383 8.96 8.66 -27.17
C ARG A 383 8.33 7.41 -27.74
N THR A 384 9.14 6.43 -28.11
CA THR A 384 8.68 5.16 -28.68
C THR A 384 7.80 4.40 -27.69
N ALA A 385 8.23 4.33 -26.43
CA ALA A 385 7.52 3.61 -25.38
C ALA A 385 6.26 4.36 -24.89
N LEU A 386 6.33 5.68 -24.73
CA LEU A 386 5.27 6.47 -24.09
C LEU A 386 4.11 6.82 -25.03
N THR A 387 4.34 6.98 -26.35
CA THR A 387 3.28 7.38 -27.30
C THR A 387 2.06 6.44 -27.25
N PRO A 388 2.17 5.11 -27.39
CA PRO A 388 1.02 4.23 -27.35
C PRO A 388 0.34 4.20 -25.95
N LEU A 389 1.12 4.44 -24.89
CA LEU A 389 0.58 4.46 -23.53
C LEU A 389 -0.23 5.73 -23.23
N LEU A 390 0.18 6.89 -23.74
CA LEU A 390 -0.60 8.10 -23.63
C LEU A 390 -1.96 7.96 -24.33
N ASP A 391 -1.99 7.35 -25.51
CA ASP A 391 -3.24 7.08 -26.21
C ASP A 391 -4.16 6.19 -25.39
N ARG A 392 -3.63 5.11 -24.83
CA ARG A 392 -4.35 4.16 -23.98
C ARG A 392 -4.84 4.80 -22.67
N ALA A 393 -4.01 5.65 -22.05
CA ALA A 393 -4.34 6.32 -20.80
C ALA A 393 -5.43 7.39 -20.96
N ILE A 394 -5.56 8.02 -22.13
CA ILE A 394 -6.55 9.07 -22.39
C ILE A 394 -7.88 8.47 -22.88
N ASP A 395 -7.85 7.35 -23.59
CA ASP A 395 -9.06 6.70 -24.11
C ASP A 395 -9.80 5.83 -23.08
N GLY A 396 -9.20 5.58 -21.89
CA GLY A 396 -9.83 4.82 -20.82
C GLY A 396 -10.95 5.62 -20.12
N GLU A 397 -12.03 4.94 -19.73
CA GLU A 397 -13.17 5.54 -19.03
C GLU A 397 -12.71 6.24 -17.74
N GLY A 398 -12.95 7.55 -17.66
CA GLY A 398 -12.63 8.39 -16.49
C GLY A 398 -11.14 8.69 -16.27
N ARG A 399 -10.25 8.29 -17.16
CA ARG A 399 -8.81 8.58 -17.07
C ARG A 399 -8.46 9.93 -17.66
N ARG A 400 -7.58 10.65 -16.95
CA ARG A 400 -7.05 11.96 -17.38
C ARG A 400 -5.53 11.90 -17.42
N VAL A 401 -4.91 12.45 -18.46
CA VAL A 401 -3.46 12.56 -18.57
C VAL A 401 -3.03 14.00 -18.82
N ALA A 402 -1.94 14.40 -18.17
CA ALA A 402 -1.20 15.63 -18.43
C ALA A 402 0.25 15.25 -18.80
N LEU A 403 0.89 16.03 -19.65
CA LEU A 403 2.28 15.85 -20.07
C LEU A 403 3.08 17.10 -19.83
N TRP A 404 4.03 17.04 -18.92
CA TRP A 404 5.00 18.09 -18.62
C TRP A 404 6.41 17.59 -18.90
N ASN A 405 7.33 18.50 -19.15
CA ASN A 405 8.74 18.17 -19.17
C ASN A 405 9.55 19.12 -18.29
N TYR A 406 10.75 18.68 -17.93
CA TYR A 406 11.67 19.49 -17.15
C TYR A 406 13.11 19.37 -17.65
N SER A 407 13.86 20.43 -17.47
CA SER A 407 15.30 20.57 -17.50
C SER A 407 15.68 21.94 -16.96
N SER A 408 16.98 22.24 -16.82
CA SER A 408 17.38 23.61 -16.51
C SER A 408 16.87 24.60 -17.57
N PRO A 409 16.53 25.84 -17.19
CA PRO A 409 16.13 26.88 -18.14
C PRO A 409 17.24 27.19 -19.14
N MET A 410 16.94 27.19 -20.43
CA MET A 410 17.87 27.48 -21.51
C MET A 410 17.68 28.84 -22.15
N SER A 411 16.65 29.58 -21.75
CA SER A 411 16.32 30.89 -22.29
C SER A 411 16.50 31.97 -21.24
N GLU A 412 17.03 33.12 -21.66
CA GLU A 412 17.21 34.29 -20.79
C GLU A 412 15.85 34.76 -20.20
N GLY A 413 15.83 34.98 -18.89
CA GLY A 413 14.61 35.42 -18.16
C GLY A 413 13.65 34.30 -17.77
N VAL A 414 13.88 33.05 -18.20
CA VAL A 414 13.12 31.89 -17.76
C VAL A 414 13.77 31.31 -16.50
N THR A 415 12.99 31.20 -15.43
CA THR A 415 13.46 30.66 -14.13
C THR A 415 12.79 29.33 -13.76
N SER A 416 11.65 28.99 -14.40
CA SER A 416 10.94 27.75 -14.11
C SER A 416 11.64 26.56 -14.76
N PRO A 417 11.93 25.49 -14.00
CA PRO A 417 12.48 24.26 -14.56
C PRO A 417 11.44 23.43 -15.30
N VAL A 418 10.16 23.62 -15.00
CA VAL A 418 9.06 22.82 -15.58
C VAL A 418 8.36 23.54 -16.71
N ARG A 419 7.91 22.78 -17.69
CA ARG A 419 7.13 23.23 -18.84
C ARG A 419 5.82 22.43 -18.90
N PRO A 420 4.68 23.03 -18.50
CA PRO A 420 3.37 22.37 -18.52
C PRO A 420 2.79 22.36 -19.94
N ASN A 421 3.28 21.47 -20.81
CA ASN A 421 2.90 21.43 -22.22
C ASN A 421 1.45 21.03 -22.43
N VAL A 422 0.98 20.01 -21.72
CA VAL A 422 -0.40 19.53 -21.75
C VAL A 422 -0.94 19.43 -20.34
N ARG A 423 -2.04 20.11 -20.09
CA ARG A 423 -2.77 20.07 -18.82
C ARG A 423 -3.94 19.09 -18.91
N PHE A 424 -4.45 18.65 -17.74
CA PHE A 424 -5.69 17.85 -17.70
C PHE A 424 -6.83 18.61 -18.40
N GLY A 425 -7.53 17.94 -19.30
CA GLY A 425 -8.67 18.55 -19.99
C GLY A 425 -8.98 17.95 -21.36
N ALA A 426 -9.98 18.52 -22.02
CA ALA A 426 -10.38 18.10 -23.35
C ALA A 426 -9.27 18.41 -24.39
N GLY A 427 -9.08 17.48 -25.35
CA GLY A 427 -8.05 17.60 -26.40
C GLY A 427 -6.63 17.26 -25.91
N ALA A 428 -6.47 16.74 -24.69
CA ALA A 428 -5.15 16.36 -24.15
C ALA A 428 -4.47 15.27 -24.99
N LYS A 429 -5.25 14.33 -25.56
CA LYS A 429 -4.74 13.24 -26.39
C LYS A 429 -3.92 13.73 -27.58
N ASP A 430 -4.56 14.47 -28.49
CA ASP A 430 -3.91 14.93 -29.72
C ASP A 430 -2.70 15.83 -29.41
N ARG A 431 -2.85 16.71 -28.41
CA ARG A 431 -1.75 17.57 -27.95
C ARG A 431 -0.60 16.80 -27.34
N SER A 432 -0.85 15.73 -26.57
CA SER A 432 0.21 14.92 -25.97
C SER A 432 1.06 14.25 -27.03
N ALA A 433 0.44 13.69 -28.07
CA ALA A 433 1.14 13.09 -29.18
C ALA A 433 1.97 14.11 -29.97
N GLU A 434 1.39 15.27 -30.30
CA GLU A 434 2.09 16.36 -31.00
C GLU A 434 3.28 16.90 -30.19
N VAL A 435 3.09 17.15 -28.90
CA VAL A 435 4.14 17.66 -28.01
C VAL A 435 5.25 16.65 -27.88
N LEU A 436 4.93 15.38 -27.59
CA LEU A 436 5.91 14.32 -27.41
C LEU A 436 6.75 14.13 -28.69
N ALA A 437 6.16 14.25 -29.87
CA ALA A 437 6.85 14.17 -31.14
C ALA A 437 7.88 15.30 -31.34
N GLN A 438 7.65 16.48 -30.75
CA GLN A 438 8.47 17.68 -30.90
C GLN A 438 9.48 17.86 -29.75
N LEU A 439 9.35 17.13 -28.63
CA LEU A 439 10.28 17.27 -27.51
C LEU A 439 11.70 16.85 -27.94
N GLY A 440 12.64 17.72 -27.68
CA GLY A 440 14.07 17.48 -27.77
C GLY A 440 14.71 17.48 -26.39
N THR A 441 15.99 17.16 -26.33
CA THR A 441 16.78 17.21 -25.11
C THR A 441 17.68 18.43 -25.05
N GLY A 442 17.97 18.91 -23.84
CA GLY A 442 18.90 20.02 -23.61
C GLY A 442 18.84 20.51 -22.17
N GLY A 443 19.92 21.18 -21.76
CA GLY A 443 20.09 21.65 -20.41
C GLY A 443 20.49 20.53 -19.43
N GLU A 444 20.50 20.88 -18.16
CA GLU A 444 20.87 19.99 -17.05
C GLU A 444 19.63 19.43 -16.35
N PRO A 445 19.70 18.26 -15.69
CA PRO A 445 18.58 17.70 -14.94
C PRO A 445 18.36 18.49 -13.65
N TRP A 446 17.27 19.25 -13.56
CA TRP A 446 16.85 19.98 -12.35
C TRP A 446 15.70 19.25 -11.68
N LEU A 447 16.00 18.03 -11.24
CA LEU A 447 15.03 17.08 -10.71
C LEU A 447 14.25 17.62 -9.50
N TRP A 448 14.97 17.94 -8.42
CA TRP A 448 14.34 18.29 -7.15
C TRP A 448 13.52 19.58 -7.20
N ARG A 449 13.85 20.48 -8.11
CA ARG A 449 13.07 21.71 -8.33
C ARG A 449 11.83 21.48 -9.19
N SER A 450 11.74 20.35 -9.86
CA SER A 450 10.70 20.08 -10.86
C SER A 450 9.55 19.21 -10.34
N VAL A 451 9.83 18.30 -9.42
CA VAL A 451 8.82 17.37 -8.88
C VAL A 451 7.78 18.10 -8.04
N GLY A 452 8.20 19.02 -7.15
CA GLY A 452 7.27 19.76 -6.29
C GLY A 452 6.15 20.46 -7.07
N PRO A 453 6.44 21.32 -8.06
CA PRO A 453 5.42 21.96 -8.89
C PRO A 453 4.47 21.00 -9.62
N ALA A 454 4.94 19.79 -9.98
CA ALA A 454 4.10 18.77 -10.60
C ALA A 454 3.13 18.14 -9.60
N VAL A 455 3.60 17.86 -8.38
CA VAL A 455 2.77 17.36 -7.27
C VAL A 455 1.74 18.39 -6.86
N ASP A 456 2.14 19.66 -6.69
CA ASP A 456 1.24 20.77 -6.38
C ASP A 456 0.10 20.87 -7.40
N TYR A 457 0.42 20.79 -8.70
CA TYR A 457 -0.60 20.84 -9.75
C TYR A 457 -1.57 19.66 -9.71
N VAL A 458 -1.10 18.45 -9.46
CA VAL A 458 -1.99 17.26 -9.33
C VAL A 458 -2.86 17.40 -8.08
N ALA A 459 -2.31 17.87 -6.95
CA ALA A 459 -3.07 18.14 -5.73
C ALA A 459 -4.13 19.25 -5.91
N GLU A 460 -3.80 20.33 -6.63
CA GLU A 460 -4.76 21.41 -6.96
C GLU A 460 -5.89 20.91 -7.87
N THR A 461 -5.60 19.99 -8.78
CA THR A 461 -6.54 19.43 -9.75
C THR A 461 -7.06 18.05 -9.35
N HIS A 462 -6.93 17.70 -8.09
CA HIS A 462 -7.28 16.40 -7.52
C HIS A 462 -8.69 15.95 -7.92
N SER A 463 -8.83 14.69 -8.29
CA SER A 463 -10.11 14.03 -8.54
C SER A 463 -10.42 13.06 -7.41
N ALA A 464 -11.51 13.30 -6.71
CA ALA A 464 -11.94 12.41 -5.63
C ALA A 464 -12.36 11.03 -6.17
N GLY A 465 -12.05 9.98 -5.41
CA GLY A 465 -12.45 8.61 -5.74
C GLY A 465 -11.64 7.93 -6.85
N VAL A 466 -10.53 8.56 -7.29
CA VAL A 466 -9.62 7.98 -8.30
C VAL A 466 -8.17 8.19 -7.89
N ALA A 467 -7.26 7.36 -8.39
CA ALA A 467 -5.82 7.54 -8.16
C ALA A 467 -5.34 8.85 -8.80
N ASN A 468 -4.63 9.67 -8.01
CA ASN A 468 -3.97 10.88 -8.49
C ASN A 468 -2.46 10.69 -8.38
N ARG A 469 -1.74 10.78 -9.51
CA ARG A 469 -0.32 10.45 -9.53
C ARG A 469 0.51 11.35 -10.42
N VAL A 470 1.79 11.45 -10.07
CA VAL A 470 2.86 11.94 -10.95
C VAL A 470 3.70 10.73 -11.35
N VAL A 471 3.85 10.49 -12.65
CA VAL A 471 4.82 9.52 -13.18
C VAL A 471 6.06 10.31 -13.60
N LEU A 472 7.10 10.20 -12.79
CA LEU A 472 8.38 10.86 -13.03
C LEU A 472 9.25 9.94 -13.89
N VAL A 473 9.53 10.36 -15.13
CA VAL A 473 10.44 9.66 -16.04
C VAL A 473 11.76 10.42 -16.07
N THR A 474 12.83 9.85 -15.55
CA THR A 474 14.08 10.55 -15.24
C THR A 474 15.31 9.68 -15.51
N THR A 475 16.46 10.30 -15.68
CA THR A 475 17.76 9.62 -15.63
C THR A 475 18.24 9.34 -14.20
N GLY A 476 17.54 9.89 -13.19
CA GLY A 476 17.94 9.83 -11.80
C GLY A 476 18.97 10.88 -11.38
N ALA A 477 19.53 11.62 -12.33
CA ALA A 477 20.51 12.66 -12.03
C ALA A 477 19.83 13.97 -11.58
N ASP A 478 20.50 14.73 -10.71
CA ASP A 478 20.17 16.10 -10.36
C ASP A 478 21.41 16.99 -10.40
N ALA A 479 21.30 18.13 -11.05
CA ALA A 479 22.39 19.11 -11.17
C ALA A 479 22.12 20.41 -10.39
N THR A 480 21.05 20.45 -9.56
CA THR A 480 20.71 21.65 -8.80
C THR A 480 21.63 21.88 -7.61
N GLY A 481 22.21 20.82 -7.06
CA GLY A 481 22.92 20.84 -5.79
C GLY A 481 22.00 21.10 -4.59
N ASP A 482 20.69 20.99 -4.77
CA ASP A 482 19.70 21.10 -3.70
C ASP A 482 19.79 19.83 -2.81
N ASP A 483 19.48 19.97 -1.54
CA ASP A 483 19.38 18.86 -0.59
C ASP A 483 18.17 17.99 -0.95
N ALA A 484 18.45 16.74 -1.31
CA ALA A 484 17.42 15.78 -1.73
C ALA A 484 16.42 15.49 -0.60
N GLY A 485 16.89 15.32 0.65
CA GLY A 485 16.04 15.08 1.80
C GLY A 485 15.05 16.21 2.03
N ALA A 486 15.55 17.46 2.08
CA ALA A 486 14.70 18.64 2.23
C ALA A 486 13.72 18.85 1.04
N ALA A 487 14.08 18.37 -0.15
CA ALA A 487 13.18 18.40 -1.29
C ALA A 487 12.07 17.34 -1.14
N ILE A 488 12.42 16.12 -0.75
CA ILE A 488 11.49 15.01 -0.50
C ILE A 488 10.49 15.39 0.57
N ASP A 489 10.93 15.97 1.70
CA ASP A 489 10.04 16.42 2.78
C ASP A 489 9.00 17.43 2.28
N ARG A 490 9.43 18.40 1.47
CA ARG A 490 8.51 19.40 0.89
C ARG A 490 7.52 18.76 -0.09
N ILE A 491 7.99 17.83 -0.91
CA ILE A 491 7.15 17.12 -1.89
C ILE A 491 6.15 16.22 -1.18
N ALA A 492 6.57 15.49 -0.15
CA ALA A 492 5.70 14.64 0.65
C ALA A 492 4.63 15.47 1.38
N ALA A 493 5.00 16.64 1.92
CA ALA A 493 4.03 17.57 2.52
C ALA A 493 3.02 18.10 1.49
N ALA A 494 3.44 18.37 0.25
CA ALA A 494 2.58 18.82 -0.84
C ALA A 494 1.69 17.68 -1.38
N ALA A 495 2.20 16.44 -1.37
CA ALA A 495 1.45 15.25 -1.76
C ALA A 495 0.25 14.98 -0.84
N GLY A 496 0.33 15.43 0.41
CA GLY A 496 -0.77 15.65 1.37
C GLY A 496 -1.61 14.42 1.71
N THR A 497 -2.29 14.51 2.87
CA THR A 497 -3.28 13.51 3.30
C THR A 497 -4.67 13.78 2.78
N ASP A 498 -5.05 15.06 2.66
CA ASP A 498 -6.40 15.46 2.21
C ASP A 498 -6.62 15.27 0.70
N ARG A 499 -5.55 15.31 -0.08
CA ARG A 499 -5.56 15.17 -1.54
C ARG A 499 -4.34 14.34 -1.95
N PRO A 500 -4.34 13.05 -1.68
CA PRO A 500 -3.17 12.22 -1.86
C PRO A 500 -2.71 12.19 -3.32
N VAL A 501 -1.43 12.49 -3.52
CA VAL A 501 -0.75 12.42 -4.82
C VAL A 501 0.44 11.48 -4.70
N ARG A 502 0.39 10.40 -5.41
CA ARG A 502 1.45 9.40 -5.47
C ARG A 502 2.50 9.80 -6.52
N VAL A 503 3.79 9.58 -6.22
CA VAL A 503 4.88 9.78 -7.19
C VAL A 503 5.48 8.43 -7.56
N ASP A 504 5.17 7.95 -8.75
CA ASP A 504 5.78 6.75 -9.33
C ASP A 504 6.98 7.15 -10.19
N VAL A 505 8.12 6.50 -10.01
CA VAL A 505 9.37 6.87 -10.68
C VAL A 505 9.79 5.78 -11.66
N VAL A 506 10.10 6.19 -12.90
CA VAL A 506 10.71 5.34 -13.92
C VAL A 506 12.08 5.92 -14.24
N ILE A 507 13.13 5.18 -13.91
CA ILE A 507 14.51 5.58 -14.14
C ILE A 507 14.97 4.98 -15.47
N VAL A 508 15.42 5.86 -16.38
CA VAL A 508 15.88 5.48 -17.72
C VAL A 508 17.41 5.54 -17.74
N GLY A 509 18.07 4.38 -17.95
CA GLY A 509 19.51 4.24 -18.00
C GLY A 509 20.05 3.19 -17.01
N GLU A 510 21.27 2.71 -17.27
CA GLU A 510 21.88 1.61 -16.51
C GLU A 510 22.62 2.05 -15.22
N ASP A 511 22.97 3.33 -15.09
CA ASP A 511 23.82 3.85 -14.02
C ASP A 511 23.05 4.53 -12.87
N ALA A 512 21.77 4.29 -12.74
CA ALA A 512 20.93 5.04 -11.82
C ALA A 512 20.98 4.51 -10.38
N THR A 513 21.69 5.21 -9.51
CA THR A 513 21.61 5.05 -8.06
C THR A 513 20.30 5.67 -7.55
N GLY A 514 19.30 4.82 -7.28
CA GLY A 514 17.93 5.26 -7.00
C GLY A 514 17.60 5.55 -5.53
N GLY A 515 18.56 5.71 -4.61
CA GLY A 515 18.29 5.84 -3.18
C GLY A 515 17.33 6.97 -2.82
N ASP A 516 17.60 8.19 -3.26
CA ASP A 516 16.75 9.36 -2.96
C ASP A 516 15.40 9.29 -3.70
N LEU A 517 15.38 8.69 -4.91
CA LEU A 517 14.15 8.47 -5.66
C LEU A 517 13.26 7.40 -5.03
N ALA A 518 13.88 6.38 -4.42
CA ALA A 518 13.15 5.38 -3.64
C ALA A 518 12.53 6.01 -2.38
N ALA A 519 13.27 6.91 -1.70
CA ALA A 519 12.74 7.67 -0.58
C ALA A 519 11.57 8.58 -0.99
N LEU A 520 11.68 9.28 -2.13
CA LEU A 520 10.59 10.10 -2.68
C LEU A 520 9.33 9.28 -2.97
N ALA A 521 9.48 8.16 -3.67
CA ALA A 521 8.36 7.28 -3.99
C ALA A 521 7.71 6.73 -2.72
N SER A 522 8.51 6.24 -1.77
CA SER A 522 8.02 5.75 -0.48
C SER A 522 7.27 6.84 0.30
N ALA A 523 7.81 8.05 0.37
CA ALA A 523 7.20 9.17 1.11
C ALA A 523 5.85 9.64 0.52
N THR A 524 5.59 9.32 -0.75
CA THR A 524 4.35 9.67 -1.46
C THR A 524 3.46 8.46 -1.78
N GLY A 525 3.78 7.27 -1.26
CA GLY A 525 3.05 6.04 -1.52
C GLY A 525 3.16 5.51 -2.96
N GLY A 526 4.20 5.90 -3.69
CA GLY A 526 4.49 5.45 -5.03
C GLY A 526 5.52 4.33 -5.10
N SER A 527 6.04 4.09 -6.30
CA SER A 527 7.01 3.03 -6.58
C SER A 527 8.17 3.53 -7.45
N VAL A 528 9.33 2.86 -7.38
CA VAL A 528 10.47 3.10 -8.29
C VAL A 528 10.68 1.88 -9.17
N ARG A 529 10.90 2.13 -10.45
CA ARG A 529 11.27 1.12 -11.44
C ARG A 529 12.45 1.60 -12.25
N VAL A 530 13.48 0.77 -12.35
CA VAL A 530 14.57 0.99 -13.31
C VAL A 530 14.15 0.36 -14.62
N ALA A 531 14.03 1.18 -15.65
CA ALA A 531 13.75 0.69 -16.99
C ALA A 531 15.04 0.11 -17.57
N GLY A 532 15.25 -1.19 -17.45
CA GLY A 532 16.29 -1.91 -18.13
C GLY A 532 16.02 -1.96 -19.65
N GLU A 533 15.92 -3.14 -20.23
CA GLU A 533 15.61 -3.31 -21.66
C GLU A 533 14.12 -3.03 -22.00
N ASP A 534 13.19 -3.06 -21.04
CA ASP A 534 11.75 -2.84 -21.27
C ASP A 534 11.21 -1.59 -20.57
N LEU A 535 11.48 -0.45 -21.18
CA LEU A 535 10.93 0.84 -20.76
C LEU A 535 9.39 0.89 -20.85
N THR A 536 8.80 0.14 -21.81
CA THR A 536 7.35 0.12 -21.99
C THR A 536 6.66 -0.53 -20.80
N ALA A 537 7.14 -1.69 -20.35
CA ALA A 537 6.58 -2.37 -19.16
C ALA A 537 6.72 -1.51 -17.89
N ALA A 538 7.87 -0.87 -17.69
CA ALA A 538 8.08 0.04 -16.56
C ALA A 538 7.09 1.22 -16.56
N LEU A 539 6.82 1.80 -17.74
CA LEU A 539 5.86 2.89 -17.89
C LEU A 539 4.41 2.42 -17.71
N VAL A 540 4.02 1.25 -18.26
CA VAL A 540 2.70 0.64 -18.05
C VAL A 540 2.40 0.52 -16.57
N ALA A 541 3.30 -0.10 -15.83
CA ALA A 541 3.13 -0.32 -14.40
C ALA A 541 3.10 1.00 -13.59
N ALA A 542 3.94 2.00 -13.94
CA ALA A 542 3.93 3.31 -13.27
C ALA A 542 2.66 4.13 -13.58
N MET A 543 2.09 3.98 -14.78
CA MET A 543 0.87 4.67 -15.19
C MET A 543 -0.42 3.96 -14.74
N GLY A 544 -0.33 2.71 -14.28
CA GLY A 544 -1.48 1.89 -13.92
C GLY A 544 -2.34 1.50 -15.13
N LEU A 545 -1.72 1.03 -16.22
CA LEU A 545 -2.38 0.76 -17.50
C LEU A 545 -2.46 -0.73 -17.81
#